data_a40f5611e6d44f1c23a62bcd63d1979b
#
_entry.id   a40f5611e6d44f1c23a62bcd63d1979b
#
_cell.length_a   1.000
_cell.length_b   1.000
_cell.length_c   1.000
_cell.angle_alpha   90.00
_cell.angle_beta   90.00
_cell.angle_gamma   90.00
#
_symmetry.space_group_name_H-M   'P 1'
#
loop_
_entity.id
_entity.type
_entity.pdbx_description
1 polymer ?
#
loop_
_entity_poly.entity_id
_entity_poly.type
_entity_poly.pdbx_seq_one_letter_code
_entity_poly.pdbx_strand_id
1 'polypeptide(L)'
;MKDIFLLSNEKVTRGMLVFLISMSLLVFPIGFDLVNSKSMNYGLFGADLALTEYDGLLEDLPQASIVEGRLVSTLEEVLIINLKDQFIIIVNPTEDKVTDSRLQETNGVVFNETNYELYLAGNSFQFNYNTFSNVHFSDLKNMSSTEGIRVIYDNLYVSAKRVFLLPVILILLLVFVFINLIYLAVISFFATFLRYKDQNIPPYTGVLKIALFASLVPSVIAMIIGMFAPPMTIVIYNFGLPAVMFISYLKYKNVNLTDTVKKLQ
;
A
#
# COMPACT_ATOMS: atom_id res chain seq x y z
N MET A 1 28.51 1.26 -13.85
CA MET A 1 28.35 -0.13 -13.38
C MET A 1 29.65 -0.78 -12.91
N LYS A 2 30.81 -0.52 -13.55
CA LYS A 2 32.15 -0.98 -13.07
C LYS A 2 32.35 -0.52 -11.61
N ASP A 3 31.96 0.70 -11.33
CA ASP A 3 32.20 1.35 -10.04
C ASP A 3 31.36 0.75 -8.88
N ILE A 4 30.26 0.03 -9.17
CA ILE A 4 29.44 -0.62 -8.13
C ILE A 4 30.25 -1.68 -7.36
N PHE A 5 31.12 -2.42 -8.05
CA PHE A 5 31.97 -3.43 -7.41
C PHE A 5 33.06 -2.81 -6.51
N LEU A 6 33.52 -1.60 -6.86
CA LEU A 6 34.46 -0.83 -6.02
C LEU A 6 33.82 -0.30 -4.74
N LEU A 7 32.48 -0.19 -4.71
CA LEU A 7 31.71 0.24 -3.53
C LEU A 7 31.71 -0.79 -2.38
N SER A 8 32.27 -1.99 -2.61
CA SER A 8 32.49 -2.97 -1.53
C SER A 8 33.33 -2.40 -0.37
N ASN A 9 34.18 -1.40 -0.65
CA ASN A 9 35.04 -0.73 0.32
C ASN A 9 34.35 0.47 1.01
N GLU A 10 33.19 0.89 0.53
CA GLU A 10 32.43 2.01 1.12
C GLU A 10 31.84 1.66 2.49
N LYS A 11 31.46 2.71 3.24
CA LYS A 11 30.78 2.53 4.54
C LYS A 11 29.40 1.94 4.34
N VAL A 12 29.02 0.98 5.20
CA VAL A 12 27.69 0.35 5.20
C VAL A 12 26.57 1.40 5.32
N THR A 13 26.80 2.45 6.12
CA THR A 13 25.81 3.52 6.34
C THR A 13 25.44 4.25 5.03
N ARG A 14 26.38 4.45 4.10
CA ARG A 14 26.09 5.02 2.78
C ARG A 14 25.26 4.05 1.94
N GLY A 15 25.60 2.77 1.95
CA GLY A 15 24.82 1.75 1.28
C GLY A 15 23.39 1.66 1.81
N MET A 16 23.20 1.72 3.13
CA MET A 16 21.86 1.75 3.75
C MET A 16 21.05 2.97 3.34
N LEU A 17 21.68 4.14 3.25
CA LEU A 17 20.98 5.35 2.79
C LEU A 17 20.52 5.21 1.34
N VAL A 18 21.36 4.69 0.44
CA VAL A 18 20.99 4.41 -0.96
C VAL A 18 19.85 3.39 -1.01
N PHE A 19 19.93 2.35 -0.19
CA PHE A 19 18.88 1.34 -0.08
C PHE A 19 17.54 1.94 0.39
N LEU A 20 17.52 2.80 1.41
CA LEU A 20 16.31 3.48 1.87
C LEU A 20 15.70 4.36 0.78
N ILE A 21 16.53 5.09 0.02
CA ILE A 21 16.06 5.83 -1.16
C ILE A 21 15.44 4.87 -2.19
N SER A 22 16.10 3.73 -2.44
CA SER A 22 15.59 2.71 -3.36
C SER A 22 14.23 2.17 -2.94
N MET A 23 14.02 1.92 -1.64
CA MET A 23 12.73 1.46 -1.11
C MET A 23 11.65 2.54 -1.23
N SER A 24 12.00 3.80 -0.99
CA SER A 24 11.07 4.92 -1.19
C SER A 24 10.62 5.04 -2.65
N LEU A 25 11.53 4.81 -3.61
CA LEU A 25 11.20 4.79 -5.04
C LEU A 25 10.25 3.62 -5.39
N LEU A 26 10.41 2.45 -4.75
CA LEU A 26 9.51 1.31 -4.98
C LEU A 26 8.12 1.52 -4.41
N VAL A 27 8.00 2.19 -3.28
CA VAL A 27 6.71 2.49 -2.65
C VAL A 27 5.97 3.62 -3.37
N PHE A 28 6.70 4.50 -4.06
CA PHE A 28 6.12 5.68 -4.70
C PHE A 28 4.98 5.36 -5.69
N PRO A 29 5.08 4.42 -6.65
CA PRO A 29 3.98 4.09 -7.57
C PRO A 29 2.73 3.59 -6.84
N ILE A 30 2.92 2.77 -5.79
CA ILE A 30 1.83 2.23 -4.97
C ILE A 30 1.15 3.36 -4.20
N GLY A 31 1.95 4.24 -3.58
CA GLY A 31 1.43 5.41 -2.87
C GLY A 31 0.70 6.37 -3.82
N PHE A 32 1.22 6.58 -5.02
CA PHE A 32 0.58 7.41 -6.04
C PHE A 32 -0.76 6.83 -6.50
N ASP A 33 -0.83 5.53 -6.70
CA ASP A 33 -2.07 4.82 -7.03
C ASP A 33 -3.09 4.94 -5.89
N LEU A 34 -2.68 4.71 -4.65
CA LEU A 34 -3.53 4.90 -3.48
C LEU A 34 -4.06 6.34 -3.35
N VAL A 35 -3.24 7.35 -3.63
CA VAL A 35 -3.67 8.77 -3.61
C VAL A 35 -4.74 9.03 -4.66
N ASN A 36 -4.59 8.50 -5.87
CA ASN A 36 -5.44 8.79 -7.01
C ASN A 36 -6.65 7.87 -7.13
N SER A 37 -6.63 6.70 -6.48
CA SER A 37 -7.76 5.76 -6.52
C SER A 37 -9.04 6.39 -5.97
N LYS A 38 -10.14 6.24 -6.70
CA LYS A 38 -11.48 6.68 -6.29
C LYS A 38 -12.32 5.55 -5.71
N SER A 39 -11.81 4.33 -5.76
CA SER A 39 -12.47 3.14 -5.26
C SER A 39 -11.49 2.31 -4.42
N MET A 40 -12.03 1.55 -3.49
CA MET A 40 -11.28 0.58 -2.70
C MET A 40 -10.90 -0.63 -3.56
N ASN A 41 -9.69 -1.15 -3.40
CA ASN A 41 -9.31 -2.39 -4.07
C ASN A 41 -9.82 -3.59 -3.24
N TYR A 42 -11.06 -4.00 -3.52
CA TYR A 42 -11.75 -5.07 -2.79
C TYR A 42 -11.02 -6.41 -2.84
N GLY A 43 -10.39 -6.75 -3.96
CA GLY A 43 -9.66 -8.00 -4.12
C GLY A 43 -8.45 -8.13 -3.19
N LEU A 44 -7.78 -7.03 -2.85
CA LEU A 44 -6.64 -7.04 -1.91
C LEU A 44 -7.07 -7.35 -0.46
N PHE A 45 -8.31 -7.01 -0.11
CA PHE A 45 -8.82 -7.17 1.26
C PHE A 45 -9.76 -8.37 1.43
N GLY A 46 -9.97 -9.17 0.37
CA GLY A 46 -10.95 -10.26 0.38
C GLY A 46 -12.40 -9.78 0.54
N ALA A 47 -12.63 -8.47 0.37
CA ALA A 47 -13.93 -7.84 0.61
C ALA A 47 -14.97 -8.18 -0.46
N ASP A 48 -14.56 -8.69 -1.62
CA ASP A 48 -15.51 -9.16 -2.64
C ASP A 48 -16.41 -10.29 -2.10
N LEU A 49 -15.89 -11.15 -1.22
CA LEU A 49 -16.69 -12.20 -0.55
C LEU A 49 -17.62 -11.60 0.51
N ALA A 50 -17.14 -10.61 1.25
CA ALA A 50 -17.94 -9.95 2.29
C ALA A 50 -19.13 -9.18 1.70
N LEU A 51 -18.99 -8.60 0.50
CA LEU A 51 -20.06 -7.85 -0.16
C LEU A 51 -21.28 -8.71 -0.51
N THR A 52 -21.11 -10.01 -0.75
CA THR A 52 -22.21 -10.94 -1.07
C THR A 52 -22.97 -11.38 0.17
N GLU A 53 -22.41 -11.21 1.38
CA GLU A 53 -23.07 -11.60 2.63
C GLU A 53 -24.12 -10.58 3.10
N TYR A 54 -24.18 -9.41 2.47
CA TYR A 54 -25.07 -8.30 2.86
C TYR A 54 -26.32 -8.17 1.99
N ASP A 55 -26.79 -9.26 1.39
CA ASP A 55 -28.07 -9.27 0.67
C ASP A 55 -29.22 -8.84 1.59
N GLY A 56 -30.05 -7.90 1.11
CA GLY A 56 -31.14 -7.30 1.87
C GLY A 56 -30.80 -6.03 2.64
N LEU A 57 -29.52 -5.72 2.87
CA LEU A 57 -29.12 -4.52 3.62
C LEU A 57 -29.71 -3.22 3.09
N LEU A 58 -29.71 -3.08 1.76
CA LEU A 58 -30.11 -1.83 1.11
C LEU A 58 -31.62 -1.58 1.25
N GLU A 59 -32.41 -2.65 1.50
CA GLU A 59 -33.86 -2.55 1.68
C GLU A 59 -34.20 -1.80 2.97
N ASP A 60 -33.36 -1.96 4.02
CA ASP A 60 -33.56 -1.36 5.34
C ASP A 60 -33.05 0.09 5.42
N LEU A 61 -32.33 0.58 4.40
CA LEU A 61 -31.85 1.97 4.39
C LEU A 61 -33.05 2.93 4.41
N PRO A 62 -32.95 4.04 5.16
CA PRO A 62 -34.02 5.04 5.22
C PRO A 62 -34.08 5.88 3.94
N GLN A 63 -35.16 6.67 3.83
CA GLN A 63 -35.23 7.75 2.85
C GLN A 63 -34.33 8.91 3.32
N ALA A 64 -33.06 8.82 2.99
CA ALA A 64 -32.06 9.80 3.34
C ALA A 64 -31.13 10.03 2.15
N SER A 65 -30.45 11.16 2.16
CA SER A 65 -29.47 11.51 1.13
C SER A 65 -28.33 12.32 1.74
N ILE A 66 -27.13 12.13 1.22
CA ILE A 66 -25.98 13.00 1.53
C ILE A 66 -25.84 13.97 0.36
N VAL A 67 -26.16 15.23 0.61
CA VAL A 67 -26.17 16.30 -0.40
C VAL A 67 -25.43 17.50 0.16
N GLU A 68 -24.54 18.10 -0.63
CA GLU A 68 -23.74 19.28 -0.27
C GLU A 68 -23.01 19.15 1.08
N GLY A 69 -22.57 17.95 1.41
CA GLY A 69 -21.81 17.68 2.63
C GLY A 69 -22.66 17.58 3.89
N ARG A 70 -23.97 17.31 3.77
CA ARG A 70 -24.89 17.09 4.88
C ARG A 70 -25.79 15.89 4.61
N LEU A 71 -26.13 15.19 5.70
CA LEU A 71 -27.17 14.19 5.66
C LEU A 71 -28.54 14.88 5.74
N VAL A 72 -29.36 14.67 4.73
CA VAL A 72 -30.75 15.10 4.69
C VAL A 72 -31.63 13.86 4.83
N SER A 73 -32.44 13.79 5.86
CA SER A 73 -33.31 12.65 6.15
C SER A 73 -34.71 13.12 6.55
N THR A 74 -35.71 12.29 6.25
CA THR A 74 -37.08 12.45 6.75
C THR A 74 -37.31 11.76 8.09
N LEU A 75 -36.28 11.10 8.63
CA LEU A 75 -36.37 10.46 9.94
C LEU A 75 -36.38 11.49 11.06
N GLU A 76 -37.25 11.28 12.04
CA GLU A 76 -37.30 12.06 13.28
C GLU A 76 -36.48 11.42 14.40
N GLU A 77 -36.16 10.12 14.25
CA GLU A 77 -35.45 9.32 15.24
C GLU A 77 -34.22 8.61 14.62
N VAL A 78 -33.32 8.16 15.49
CA VAL A 78 -32.12 7.39 15.11
C VAL A 78 -32.53 6.03 14.59
N LEU A 79 -32.08 5.67 13.40
CA LEU A 79 -32.27 4.35 12.82
C LEU A 79 -30.99 3.52 12.97
N ILE A 80 -31.12 2.31 13.50
CA ILE A 80 -30.03 1.36 13.69
C ILE A 80 -30.26 0.14 12.82
N ILE A 81 -29.34 -0.14 11.92
CA ILE A 81 -29.34 -1.31 11.05
C ILE A 81 -28.18 -2.22 11.48
N ASN A 82 -28.48 -3.41 11.93
CA ASN A 82 -27.50 -4.39 12.38
C ASN A 82 -27.27 -5.44 11.28
N LEU A 83 -26.02 -5.62 10.87
CA LEU A 83 -25.59 -6.54 9.85
C LEU A 83 -24.98 -7.79 10.48
N LYS A 84 -25.84 -8.78 10.83
CA LYS A 84 -25.41 -10.08 11.35
C LYS A 84 -24.34 -9.97 12.46
N ASP A 85 -24.45 -8.97 13.34
CA ASP A 85 -23.53 -8.68 14.45
C ASP A 85 -22.04 -8.41 14.01
N GLN A 86 -21.81 -8.18 12.72
CA GLN A 86 -20.47 -7.90 12.20
C GLN A 86 -20.24 -6.43 11.90
N PHE A 87 -21.30 -5.71 11.50
CA PHE A 87 -21.22 -4.30 11.16
C PHE A 87 -22.54 -3.60 11.49
N ILE A 88 -22.47 -2.38 12.02
CA ILE A 88 -23.64 -1.59 12.40
C ILE A 88 -23.67 -0.32 11.57
N ILE A 89 -24.80 -0.02 10.94
CA ILE A 89 -25.07 1.25 10.29
C ILE A 89 -26.07 2.01 11.15
N ILE A 90 -25.74 3.23 11.54
CA ILE A 90 -26.60 4.12 12.28
C ILE A 90 -26.82 5.37 11.46
N VAL A 91 -28.07 5.74 11.23
CA VAL A 91 -28.45 7.02 10.63
C VAL A 91 -29.02 7.90 11.72
N ASN A 92 -28.28 8.95 12.05
CA ASN A 92 -28.57 9.87 13.15
C ASN A 92 -28.87 11.28 12.62
N PRO A 93 -30.14 11.64 12.35
CA PRO A 93 -30.50 12.93 11.81
C PRO A 93 -30.53 14.05 12.87
N THR A 94 -30.54 13.70 14.17
CA THR A 94 -30.77 14.64 15.28
C THR A 94 -29.50 15.21 15.90
N GLU A 95 -28.32 14.75 15.46
CA GLU A 95 -27.01 15.06 16.07
C GLU A 95 -26.87 14.71 17.57
N ASP A 96 -27.84 14.02 18.14
CA ASP A 96 -27.72 13.52 19.50
C ASP A 96 -26.57 12.53 19.61
N LYS A 97 -25.89 12.53 20.74
CA LYS A 97 -24.78 11.61 20.94
C LYS A 97 -25.28 10.15 20.94
N VAL A 98 -25.00 9.44 19.89
CA VAL A 98 -25.33 8.02 19.80
C VAL A 98 -24.43 7.23 20.74
N THR A 99 -25.03 6.65 21.78
CA THR A 99 -24.34 5.77 22.72
C THR A 99 -24.85 4.36 22.53
N ASP A 100 -24.27 3.63 21.60
CA ASP A 100 -24.56 2.20 21.42
C ASP A 100 -23.34 1.38 21.86
N SER A 101 -23.51 0.59 22.91
CA SER A 101 -22.43 -0.26 23.47
C SER A 101 -21.89 -1.26 22.46
N ARG A 102 -22.69 -1.66 21.47
CA ARG A 102 -22.28 -2.59 20.41
C ARG A 102 -21.20 -2.00 19.50
N LEU A 103 -21.14 -0.67 19.33
CA LEU A 103 -20.08 0.00 18.57
C LEU A 103 -18.69 -0.12 19.21
N GLN A 104 -18.61 -0.51 20.49
CA GLN A 104 -17.34 -0.79 21.16
C GLN A 104 -16.80 -2.18 20.80
N GLU A 105 -17.67 -3.10 20.44
CA GLU A 105 -17.33 -4.51 20.17
C GLU A 105 -17.36 -4.85 18.68
N THR A 106 -18.13 -4.10 17.88
CA THR A 106 -18.30 -4.32 16.45
C THR A 106 -17.83 -3.13 15.62
N ASN A 107 -17.55 -3.37 14.35
CA ASN A 107 -17.29 -2.30 13.41
C ASN A 107 -18.61 -1.64 13.00
N GLY A 108 -18.57 -0.35 12.66
CA GLY A 108 -19.79 0.35 12.25
C GLY A 108 -19.56 1.73 11.68
N VAL A 109 -20.63 2.31 11.16
CA VAL A 109 -20.64 3.70 10.70
C VAL A 109 -21.87 4.40 11.25
N VAL A 110 -21.67 5.60 11.77
CA VAL A 110 -22.74 6.50 12.24
C VAL A 110 -22.76 7.70 11.28
N PHE A 111 -23.86 7.85 10.56
CA PHE A 111 -24.11 9.01 9.70
C PHE A 111 -24.86 10.07 10.50
N ASN A 112 -24.17 11.12 10.94
CA ASN A 112 -24.73 12.30 11.59
C ASN A 112 -25.11 13.35 10.54
N GLU A 113 -25.78 14.44 10.93
CA GLU A 113 -26.18 15.50 10.00
C GLU A 113 -25.01 16.10 9.21
N THR A 114 -23.89 16.46 9.89
CA THR A 114 -22.77 17.19 9.28
C THR A 114 -21.52 16.36 9.05
N ASN A 115 -21.45 15.17 9.64
CA ASN A 115 -20.28 14.30 9.61
C ASN A 115 -20.71 12.83 9.75
N TYR A 116 -19.76 11.91 9.49
CA TYR A 116 -19.93 10.52 9.87
C TYR A 116 -18.78 10.05 10.76
N GLU A 117 -19.07 9.06 11.59
CA GLU A 117 -18.08 8.41 12.45
C GLU A 117 -17.92 6.95 12.03
N LEU A 118 -16.69 6.55 11.78
CA LEU A 118 -16.33 5.16 11.47
C LEU A 118 -15.77 4.50 12.74
N TYR A 119 -16.39 3.43 13.16
CA TYR A 119 -15.97 2.62 14.31
C TYR A 119 -15.24 1.38 13.82
N LEU A 120 -13.96 1.24 14.22
CA LEU A 120 -13.10 0.12 13.87
C LEU A 120 -12.41 -0.40 15.13
N ALA A 121 -12.69 -1.64 15.48
CA ALA A 121 -12.08 -2.30 16.66
C ALA A 121 -12.13 -1.45 17.94
N GLY A 122 -13.30 -0.85 18.23
CA GLY A 122 -13.52 -0.01 19.42
C GLY A 122 -13.00 1.42 19.34
N ASN A 123 -12.36 1.82 18.24
CA ASN A 123 -11.92 3.21 18.02
C ASN A 123 -12.85 3.92 17.06
N SER A 124 -13.19 5.19 17.36
CA SER A 124 -13.98 6.04 16.48
C SER A 124 -13.12 7.04 15.73
N PHE A 125 -13.42 7.23 14.45
CA PHE A 125 -12.78 8.21 13.58
C PHE A 125 -13.86 9.05 12.91
N GLN A 126 -13.80 10.36 13.14
CA GLN A 126 -14.77 11.31 12.60
C GLN A 126 -14.30 11.88 11.26
N PHE A 127 -15.23 11.96 10.29
CA PHE A 127 -14.98 12.47 8.95
C PHE A 127 -16.13 13.37 8.49
N ASN A 128 -15.78 14.38 7.69
CA ASN A 128 -16.77 15.25 7.07
C ASN A 128 -17.22 14.69 5.71
N TYR A 129 -18.44 15.00 5.29
CA TYR A 129 -18.99 14.61 3.98
C TYR A 129 -18.40 15.37 2.78
N ASN A 130 -17.45 16.28 2.98
CA ASN A 130 -16.89 17.13 1.92
C ASN A 130 -16.35 16.38 0.68
N THR A 131 -16.07 15.08 0.83
CA THR A 131 -15.60 14.22 -0.25
C THR A 131 -16.65 13.22 -0.72
N PHE A 132 -17.80 13.17 -0.06
CA PHE A 132 -18.93 12.39 -0.54
C PHE A 132 -19.49 13.04 -1.81
N SER A 133 -19.64 12.28 -2.88
CA SER A 133 -20.53 12.63 -3.96
C SER A 133 -21.97 12.62 -3.45
N ASN A 134 -22.86 13.37 -4.09
CA ASN A 134 -24.29 13.31 -3.75
C ASN A 134 -24.78 11.86 -3.83
N VAL A 135 -25.14 11.30 -2.68
CA VAL A 135 -25.59 9.91 -2.54
C VAL A 135 -27.01 9.91 -2.02
N HIS A 136 -27.94 9.40 -2.82
CA HIS A 136 -29.31 9.18 -2.40
C HIS A 136 -29.49 7.71 -2.03
N PHE A 137 -29.89 7.43 -0.79
CA PHE A 137 -30.09 6.06 -0.32
C PHE A 137 -31.24 5.35 -1.08
N SER A 138 -32.20 6.13 -1.58
CA SER A 138 -33.24 5.61 -2.49
C SER A 138 -32.68 5.03 -3.78
N ASP A 139 -31.60 5.62 -4.31
CA ASP A 139 -31.00 5.14 -5.56
C ASP A 139 -30.24 3.83 -5.30
N LEU A 140 -29.63 3.69 -4.12
CA LEU A 140 -28.95 2.48 -3.71
C LEU A 140 -29.88 1.28 -3.63
N LYS A 141 -31.14 1.48 -3.25
CA LYS A 141 -32.18 0.41 -3.21
C LYS A 141 -32.50 -0.15 -4.59
N ASN A 142 -32.34 0.65 -5.63
CA ASN A 142 -32.59 0.24 -7.03
C ASN A 142 -31.37 -0.45 -7.68
N MET A 143 -30.22 -0.48 -7.01
CA MET A 143 -29.02 -1.17 -7.43
C MET A 143 -29.01 -2.61 -6.94
N SER A 144 -28.15 -3.46 -7.51
CA SER A 144 -27.84 -4.73 -6.88
C SER A 144 -27.18 -4.47 -5.51
N SER A 145 -27.41 -5.36 -4.53
CA SER A 145 -26.85 -5.22 -3.19
C SER A 145 -25.33 -4.97 -3.23
N THR A 146 -24.61 -5.69 -4.08
CA THR A 146 -23.17 -5.54 -4.25
C THR A 146 -22.76 -4.15 -4.78
N GLU A 147 -23.48 -3.61 -5.76
CA GLU A 147 -23.17 -2.29 -6.34
C GLU A 147 -23.48 -1.17 -5.35
N GLY A 148 -24.64 -1.21 -4.69
CA GLY A 148 -25.01 -0.19 -3.72
C GLY A 148 -24.07 -0.15 -2.52
N ILE A 149 -23.64 -1.31 -2.01
CA ILE A 149 -22.66 -1.40 -0.94
C ILE A 149 -21.31 -0.85 -1.39
N ARG A 150 -20.87 -1.15 -2.62
CA ARG A 150 -19.64 -0.57 -3.18
C ARG A 150 -19.68 0.95 -3.22
N VAL A 151 -20.80 1.55 -3.61
CA VAL A 151 -20.96 3.01 -3.62
C VAL A 151 -20.75 3.59 -2.21
N ILE A 152 -21.33 2.97 -1.20
CA ILE A 152 -21.14 3.41 0.21
C ILE A 152 -19.65 3.30 0.59
N TYR A 153 -19.06 2.12 0.42
CA TYR A 153 -17.65 1.89 0.80
C TYR A 153 -16.67 2.77 0.03
N ASP A 154 -16.89 3.01 -1.27
CA ASP A 154 -16.03 3.87 -2.04
C ASP A 154 -16.07 5.32 -1.56
N ASN A 155 -17.24 5.82 -1.19
CA ASN A 155 -17.37 7.15 -0.61
C ASN A 155 -16.72 7.24 0.78
N LEU A 156 -16.93 6.23 1.64
CA LEU A 156 -16.25 6.12 2.95
C LEU A 156 -14.72 6.07 2.76
N TYR A 157 -14.23 5.26 1.81
CA TYR A 157 -12.82 5.14 1.50
C TYR A 157 -12.21 6.46 1.03
N VAL A 158 -12.85 7.16 0.09
CA VAL A 158 -12.34 8.43 -0.45
C VAL A 158 -12.21 9.50 0.62
N SER A 159 -13.14 9.57 1.56
CA SER A 159 -13.06 10.52 2.68
C SER A 159 -12.06 10.09 3.75
N ALA A 160 -12.06 8.81 4.12
CA ALA A 160 -11.19 8.28 5.17
C ALA A 160 -9.71 8.22 4.73
N LYS A 161 -9.44 7.95 3.45
CA LYS A 161 -8.07 7.78 2.96
C LYS A 161 -7.14 8.95 3.26
N ARG A 162 -7.65 10.19 3.31
CA ARG A 162 -6.85 11.38 3.62
C ARG A 162 -6.20 11.30 5.00
N VAL A 163 -6.87 10.67 5.96
CA VAL A 163 -6.35 10.49 7.32
C VAL A 163 -5.40 9.30 7.40
N PHE A 164 -5.76 8.19 6.74
CA PHE A 164 -4.98 6.95 6.82
C PHE A 164 -3.84 6.83 5.80
N LEU A 165 -3.82 7.67 4.77
CA LEU A 165 -2.86 7.57 3.67
C LEU A 165 -1.41 7.62 4.15
N LEU A 166 -1.05 8.61 4.97
CA LEU A 166 0.32 8.76 5.46
C LEU A 166 0.76 7.59 6.35
N PRO A 167 0.00 7.16 7.37
CA PRO A 167 0.31 5.95 8.13
C PRO A 167 0.46 4.71 7.25
N VAL A 168 -0.43 4.50 6.29
CA VAL A 168 -0.38 3.34 5.38
C VAL A 168 0.90 3.36 4.54
N ILE A 169 1.26 4.50 3.95
CA ILE A 169 2.51 4.62 3.17
C ILE A 169 3.74 4.36 4.04
N LEU A 170 3.77 4.85 5.28
CA LEU A 170 4.87 4.60 6.20
C LEU A 170 4.98 3.12 6.58
N ILE A 171 3.86 2.46 6.86
CA ILE A 171 3.83 1.02 7.15
C ILE A 171 4.31 0.23 5.92
N LEU A 172 3.82 0.56 4.73
CA LEU A 172 4.28 -0.06 3.49
C LEU A 172 5.79 0.12 3.31
N LEU A 173 6.31 1.32 3.53
CA LEU A 173 7.75 1.57 3.44
C LEU A 173 8.54 0.69 4.42
N LEU A 174 8.11 0.59 5.67
CA LEU A 174 8.76 -0.26 6.67
C LEU A 174 8.73 -1.73 6.27
N VAL A 175 7.59 -2.23 5.80
CA VAL A 175 7.44 -3.61 5.30
C VAL A 175 8.36 -3.86 4.10
N PHE A 176 8.41 -2.94 3.14
CA PHE A 176 9.31 -3.04 1.99
C PHE A 176 10.78 -3.04 2.40
N VAL A 177 11.18 -2.17 3.30
CA VAL A 177 12.55 -2.13 3.84
C VAL A 177 12.89 -3.48 4.48
N PHE A 178 12.03 -4.00 5.33
CA PHE A 178 12.30 -5.24 6.05
C PHE A 178 12.40 -6.46 5.13
N ILE A 179 11.42 -6.65 4.24
CA ILE A 179 11.39 -7.77 3.30
C ILE A 179 12.60 -7.71 2.35
N ASN A 180 12.92 -6.52 1.84
CA ASN A 180 14.02 -6.38 0.90
C ASN A 180 15.40 -6.45 1.54
N LEU A 181 15.56 -6.12 2.84
CA LEU A 181 16.79 -6.41 3.56
C LEU A 181 17.04 -7.92 3.66
N ILE A 182 16.01 -8.71 3.95
CA ILE A 182 16.12 -10.18 3.95
C ILE A 182 16.49 -10.66 2.54
N TYR A 183 15.82 -10.16 1.53
CA TYR A 183 16.10 -10.50 0.13
C TYR A 183 17.56 -10.19 -0.27
N LEU A 184 18.07 -9.01 0.07
CA LEU A 184 19.46 -8.62 -0.16
C LEU A 184 20.45 -9.54 0.57
N ALA A 185 20.15 -9.89 1.82
CA ALA A 185 20.97 -10.80 2.59
C ALA A 185 21.07 -12.18 1.93
N VAL A 186 19.92 -12.72 1.47
CA VAL A 186 19.84 -14.02 0.78
C VAL A 186 20.60 -13.99 -0.56
N ILE A 187 20.37 -12.99 -1.41
CA ILE A 187 21.11 -12.85 -2.68
C ILE A 187 22.60 -12.71 -2.43
N SER A 188 23.00 -11.90 -1.45
CA SER A 188 24.42 -11.71 -1.13
C SER A 188 25.07 -12.98 -0.62
N PHE A 189 24.32 -13.78 0.15
CA PHE A 189 24.78 -15.09 0.57
C PHE A 189 25.05 -16.01 -0.62
N PHE A 190 24.08 -16.16 -1.53
CA PHE A 190 24.27 -16.98 -2.73
C PHE A 190 25.38 -16.45 -3.64
N ALA A 191 25.47 -15.13 -3.84
CA ALA A 191 26.54 -14.54 -4.65
C ALA A 191 27.94 -14.79 -4.06
N THR A 192 28.04 -14.92 -2.73
CA THR A 192 29.32 -15.23 -2.07
C THR A 192 29.82 -16.66 -2.43
N PHE A 193 28.94 -17.60 -2.77
CA PHE A 193 29.38 -18.93 -3.22
C PHE A 193 30.17 -18.86 -4.53
N LEU A 194 29.95 -17.87 -5.37
CA LEU A 194 30.74 -17.69 -6.58
C LEU A 194 32.24 -17.42 -6.28
N ARG A 195 32.56 -17.01 -5.06
CA ARG A 195 33.93 -16.81 -4.60
C ARG A 195 34.79 -18.07 -4.66
N TYR A 196 34.17 -19.25 -4.55
CA TYR A 196 34.91 -20.53 -4.73
C TYR A 196 35.51 -20.67 -6.13
N LYS A 197 34.88 -20.02 -7.13
CA LYS A 197 35.37 -20.05 -8.52
C LYS A 197 36.19 -18.81 -8.89
N ASP A 198 35.98 -17.68 -8.21
CA ASP A 198 36.67 -16.42 -8.47
C ASP A 198 36.97 -15.70 -7.14
N GLN A 199 38.22 -15.78 -6.70
CA GLN A 199 38.69 -15.17 -5.45
C GLN A 199 38.63 -13.62 -5.45
N ASN A 200 38.45 -12.98 -6.62
CA ASN A 200 38.25 -11.55 -6.71
C ASN A 200 36.88 -11.08 -6.20
N ILE A 201 35.94 -11.99 -5.98
CA ILE A 201 34.65 -11.69 -5.38
C ILE A 201 34.85 -11.33 -3.90
N PRO A 202 34.34 -10.18 -3.42
CA PRO A 202 34.46 -9.79 -2.03
C PRO A 202 33.82 -10.79 -1.07
N PRO A 203 34.20 -10.79 0.23
CA PRO A 203 33.50 -11.56 1.25
C PRO A 203 32.03 -11.09 1.37
N TYR A 204 31.20 -11.85 2.07
CA TYR A 204 29.77 -11.60 2.25
C TYR A 204 29.41 -10.15 2.55
N THR A 205 30.12 -9.52 3.49
CA THR A 205 29.90 -8.11 3.85
C THR A 205 30.16 -7.15 2.69
N GLY A 206 31.15 -7.45 1.86
CA GLY A 206 31.43 -6.68 0.63
C GLY A 206 30.35 -6.87 -0.43
N VAL A 207 29.89 -8.11 -0.64
CA VAL A 207 28.80 -8.42 -1.57
C VAL A 207 27.50 -7.76 -1.11
N LEU A 208 27.20 -7.79 0.18
CA LEU A 208 26.03 -7.13 0.75
C LEU A 208 26.06 -5.61 0.50
N LYS A 209 27.23 -4.97 0.68
CA LYS A 209 27.37 -3.55 0.34
C LYS A 209 27.13 -3.30 -1.15
N ILE A 210 27.68 -4.12 -2.02
CA ILE A 210 27.42 -4.02 -3.47
C ILE A 210 25.93 -4.12 -3.75
N ALA A 211 25.21 -5.08 -3.12
CA ALA A 211 23.77 -5.25 -3.29
C ALA A 211 22.96 -4.03 -2.81
N LEU A 212 23.36 -3.42 -1.67
CA LEU A 212 22.74 -2.19 -1.16
C LEU A 212 22.85 -1.04 -2.19
N PHE A 213 24.01 -0.84 -2.79
CA PHE A 213 24.19 0.19 -3.81
C PHE A 213 23.54 -0.19 -5.15
N ALA A 214 23.59 -1.46 -5.53
CA ALA A 214 23.00 -1.94 -6.77
C ALA A 214 21.47 -1.84 -6.78
N SER A 215 20.83 -1.79 -5.61
CA SER A 215 19.36 -1.68 -5.46
C SER A 215 18.77 -0.44 -6.12
N LEU A 216 19.56 0.65 -6.25
CA LEU A 216 19.08 1.92 -6.80
C LEU A 216 18.67 1.79 -8.28
N VAL A 217 19.46 1.10 -9.10
CA VAL A 217 19.20 1.01 -10.54
C VAL A 217 17.89 0.32 -10.85
N PRO A 218 17.62 -0.90 -10.33
CA PRO A 218 16.34 -1.57 -10.57
C PRO A 218 15.15 -0.85 -9.92
N SER A 219 15.36 -0.14 -8.80
CA SER A 219 14.26 0.62 -8.17
C SER A 219 13.83 1.83 -9.00
N VAL A 220 14.75 2.53 -9.65
CA VAL A 220 14.41 3.62 -10.59
C VAL A 220 13.60 3.07 -11.78
N ILE A 221 14.03 1.96 -12.37
CA ILE A 221 13.33 1.33 -13.49
C ILE A 221 11.94 0.85 -13.03
N ALA A 222 11.89 0.19 -11.88
CA ALA A 222 10.66 -0.31 -11.29
C ALA A 222 9.68 0.83 -10.96
N MET A 223 10.17 1.97 -10.46
CA MET A 223 9.36 3.15 -10.22
C MET A 223 8.72 3.65 -11.52
N ILE A 224 9.51 3.84 -12.58
CA ILE A 224 9.00 4.36 -13.86
C ILE A 224 7.93 3.43 -14.44
N ILE A 225 8.19 2.13 -14.48
CA ILE A 225 7.23 1.16 -15.03
C ILE A 225 6.02 1.00 -14.08
N GLY A 226 6.27 1.03 -12.77
CA GLY A 226 5.24 0.95 -11.74
C GLY A 226 4.22 2.09 -11.78
N MET A 227 4.58 3.27 -12.28
CA MET A 227 3.62 4.37 -12.50
C MET A 227 2.52 4.00 -13.51
N PHE A 228 2.79 3.08 -14.43
CA PHE A 228 1.81 2.61 -15.43
C PHE A 228 1.20 1.26 -15.05
N ALA A 229 1.94 0.45 -14.29
CA ALA A 229 1.54 -0.90 -13.89
C ALA A 229 2.05 -1.20 -12.46
N PRO A 230 1.39 -0.71 -11.40
CA PRO A 230 1.84 -0.84 -10.01
C PRO A 230 2.23 -2.27 -9.60
N PRO A 231 1.51 -3.35 -9.99
CA PRO A 231 1.91 -4.72 -9.64
C PRO A 231 3.26 -5.15 -10.21
N MET A 232 3.72 -4.53 -11.32
CA MET A 232 5.00 -4.86 -11.93
C MET A 232 6.22 -4.30 -11.17
N THR A 233 6.02 -3.35 -10.27
CA THR A 233 7.10 -2.72 -9.49
C THR A 233 7.95 -3.77 -8.77
N ILE A 234 7.31 -4.68 -8.05
CA ILE A 234 8.00 -5.72 -7.27
C ILE A 234 8.71 -6.72 -8.19
N VAL A 235 8.05 -7.12 -9.27
CA VAL A 235 8.59 -8.09 -10.22
C VAL A 235 9.88 -7.55 -10.86
N ILE A 236 9.84 -6.31 -11.37
CA ILE A 236 10.99 -5.66 -12.01
C ILE A 236 12.15 -5.50 -11.05
N TYR A 237 11.89 -5.10 -9.82
CA TYR A 237 12.93 -4.96 -8.82
C TYR A 237 13.59 -6.30 -8.48
N ASN A 238 12.79 -7.34 -8.21
CA ASN A 238 13.30 -8.64 -7.80
C ASN A 238 14.13 -9.34 -8.89
N PHE A 239 13.79 -9.18 -10.16
CA PHE A 239 14.61 -9.69 -11.25
C PHE A 239 15.74 -8.72 -11.65
N GLY A 240 15.50 -7.43 -11.55
CA GLY A 240 16.46 -6.41 -11.92
C GLY A 240 17.70 -6.36 -11.02
N LEU A 241 17.53 -6.58 -9.72
CA LEU A 241 18.65 -6.52 -8.78
C LEU A 241 19.71 -7.59 -9.03
N PRO A 242 19.39 -8.90 -9.13
CA PRO A 242 20.37 -9.91 -9.49
C PRO A 242 21.01 -9.65 -10.86
N ALA A 243 20.22 -9.18 -11.84
CA ALA A 243 20.72 -8.85 -13.17
C ALA A 243 21.75 -7.71 -13.12
N VAL A 244 21.49 -6.63 -12.38
CA VAL A 244 22.44 -5.51 -12.22
C VAL A 244 23.71 -5.98 -11.50
N MET A 245 23.59 -6.80 -10.46
CA MET A 245 24.73 -7.36 -9.74
C MET A 245 25.59 -8.25 -10.69
N PHE A 246 24.94 -9.10 -11.47
CA PHE A 246 25.62 -10.00 -12.41
C PHE A 246 26.33 -9.22 -13.53
N ILE A 247 25.67 -8.26 -14.16
CA ILE A 247 26.26 -7.40 -15.20
C ILE A 247 27.45 -6.62 -14.62
N SER A 248 27.32 -6.11 -13.40
CA SER A 248 28.40 -5.37 -12.72
C SER A 248 29.61 -6.29 -12.47
N TYR A 249 29.38 -7.53 -12.07
CA TYR A 249 30.44 -8.55 -11.91
C TYR A 249 31.15 -8.83 -13.22
N LEU A 250 30.42 -9.10 -14.30
CA LEU A 250 31.03 -9.37 -15.62
C LEU A 250 31.91 -8.21 -16.11
N LYS A 251 31.45 -6.98 -15.95
CA LYS A 251 32.22 -5.78 -16.31
C LYS A 251 33.48 -5.63 -15.46
N TYR A 252 33.38 -5.89 -14.16
CA TYR A 252 34.52 -5.85 -13.26
C TYR A 252 35.58 -6.90 -13.64
N LYS A 253 35.18 -8.11 -13.92
CA LYS A 253 36.04 -9.23 -14.34
C LYS A 253 36.77 -8.93 -15.63
N ASN A 254 36.09 -8.42 -16.66
CA ASN A 254 36.70 -8.12 -17.97
C ASN A 254 37.77 -7.04 -17.87
N VAL A 255 37.58 -6.02 -17.02
CA VAL A 255 38.59 -4.97 -16.83
C VAL A 255 39.85 -5.50 -16.16
N ASN A 256 39.72 -6.32 -15.11
CA ASN A 256 40.86 -6.90 -14.42
C ASN A 256 41.68 -7.82 -15.34
N LEU A 257 41.03 -8.56 -16.24
CA LEU A 257 41.70 -9.36 -17.25
C LEU A 257 42.52 -8.47 -18.22
N THR A 258 41.93 -7.39 -18.69
CA THR A 258 42.61 -6.46 -19.63
C THR A 258 43.81 -5.77 -18.98
N ASP A 259 43.71 -5.36 -17.72
CA ASP A 259 44.80 -4.72 -16.97
C ASP A 259 45.94 -5.74 -16.66
N THR A 260 45.62 -7.01 -16.45
CA THR A 260 46.60 -8.08 -16.25
C THR A 260 47.34 -8.38 -17.53
N VAL A 261 46.65 -8.45 -18.67
CA VAL A 261 47.29 -8.68 -19.99
C VAL A 261 48.22 -7.50 -20.36
N LYS A 262 47.83 -6.26 -20.08
CA LYS A 262 48.70 -5.07 -20.35
C LYS A 262 49.94 -5.02 -19.45
N LYS A 263 49.94 -5.64 -18.28
CA LYS A 263 51.11 -5.71 -17.39
C LYS A 263 52.08 -6.84 -17.76
N LEU A 264 51.64 -7.77 -18.58
CA LEU A 264 52.44 -8.90 -19.07
C LEU A 264 53.08 -8.65 -20.45
N GLN A 265 52.70 -7.57 -21.13
CA GLN A 265 53.33 -7.00 -22.32
C GLN A 265 54.28 -5.87 -21.96
#